data_caca639534d15cfc3a7acdc16240afcf
#
_entry.id   caca639534d15cfc3a7acdc16240afcf
#
_cell.length_a   1.000
_cell.length_b   1.000
_cell.length_c   1.000
_cell.angle_alpha   90.00
_cell.angle_beta   90.00
_cell.angle_gamma   90.00
#
_symmetry.space_group_name_H-M   'P 1'
#
loop_
_entity.id
_entity.type
_entity.pdbx_description
1 polymer ?
#
loop_
_entity_poly.entity_id
_entity_poly.type
_entity_poly.pdbx_seq_one_letter_code
_entity_poly.pdbx_strand_id
1 'polypeptide(L)'
;MKDFSVQHYTFRPLSNEIGMVSMLEKLAAMGYTGAELCCFGGFESLKMTAKELKGYMDDLGLQLVGNHFTREMFQGSHEQAFAYIAEAGGKYAIYNIWGSYNTPADVAEKAEYLNGLAAIAAKAGITLLYHNHAAEFVQMDGKLVIDRLDEVLDPTIGFEHDVFFARQQGCNVYEYLRKHDRRVKTVHLKQLSEDGENVDLPDGVIDMAEVIRSAPYATDYIVEQSSFPVSILNSLEKNADYLKQI
;
A
#
# COMPACT_ATOMS: atom_id res chain seq x y z
N MET A 1 -15.04 4.66 13.75
CA MET A 1 -14.85 3.41 12.98
C MET A 1 -13.54 3.58 12.26
N LYS A 2 -12.70 2.57 12.14
CA LYS A 2 -11.46 2.70 11.38
C LYS A 2 -11.78 2.68 9.89
N ASP A 3 -10.98 3.40 9.11
CA ASP A 3 -11.13 3.46 7.67
C ASP A 3 -10.41 2.29 7.03
N PHE A 4 -11.11 1.53 6.19
CA PHE A 4 -10.56 0.42 5.44
C PHE A 4 -10.67 0.69 3.95
N SER A 5 -9.54 0.65 3.29
CA SER A 5 -9.41 0.88 1.86
C SER A 5 -9.05 -0.42 1.12
N VAL A 6 -9.09 -0.41 -0.20
CA VAL A 6 -8.68 -1.55 -1.03
C VAL A 6 -7.61 -1.09 -2.02
N GLN A 7 -6.54 -1.87 -2.12
CA GLN A 7 -5.49 -1.67 -3.12
C GLN A 7 -6.00 -2.07 -4.52
N HIS A 8 -5.85 -1.19 -5.50
CA HIS A 8 -6.30 -1.39 -6.89
C HIS A 8 -5.71 -2.67 -7.53
N TYR A 9 -4.52 -3.09 -7.12
CA TYR A 9 -3.94 -4.35 -7.62
C TYR A 9 -4.87 -5.54 -7.39
N THR A 10 -5.58 -5.58 -6.27
CA THR A 10 -6.57 -6.60 -5.91
C THR A 10 -7.69 -6.73 -6.93
N PHE A 11 -8.23 -5.60 -7.38
CA PHE A 11 -9.39 -5.57 -8.29
C PHE A 11 -9.08 -5.10 -9.71
N ARG A 12 -7.80 -4.89 -10.03
CA ARG A 12 -7.36 -4.42 -11.36
C ARG A 12 -7.89 -5.24 -12.53
N PRO A 13 -7.90 -6.60 -12.49
CA PRO A 13 -8.47 -7.38 -13.58
C PRO A 13 -9.94 -7.02 -13.84
N LEU A 14 -10.71 -6.86 -12.76
CA LEU A 14 -12.14 -6.55 -12.86
C LEU A 14 -12.39 -5.10 -13.25
N SER A 15 -11.58 -4.14 -12.76
CA SER A 15 -11.69 -2.74 -13.18
C SER A 15 -11.35 -2.54 -14.66
N ASN A 16 -10.47 -3.37 -15.23
CA ASN A 16 -10.19 -3.39 -16.67
C ASN A 16 -11.39 -3.92 -17.49
N GLU A 17 -12.20 -4.79 -16.91
CA GLU A 17 -13.37 -5.38 -17.56
C GLU A 17 -14.62 -4.48 -17.48
N ILE A 18 -14.95 -4.00 -16.28
CA ILE A 18 -16.21 -3.26 -16.02
C ILE A 18 -16.01 -1.76 -15.81
N GLY A 19 -14.77 -1.27 -15.80
CA GLY A 19 -14.40 0.13 -15.59
C GLY A 19 -14.13 0.47 -14.11
N MET A 20 -13.23 1.46 -13.91
CA MET A 20 -12.81 1.92 -12.58
C MET A 20 -14.01 2.44 -11.75
N VAL A 21 -14.87 3.27 -12.33
CA VAL A 21 -16.02 3.87 -11.63
C VAL A 21 -16.95 2.79 -11.10
N SER A 22 -17.29 1.78 -11.92
CA SER A 22 -18.14 0.67 -11.49
C SER A 22 -17.52 -0.16 -10.35
N MET A 23 -16.19 -0.25 -10.32
CA MET A 23 -15.52 -0.90 -9.18
C MET A 23 -15.56 -0.06 -7.92
N LEU A 24 -15.35 1.26 -8.02
CA LEU A 24 -15.46 2.17 -6.86
C LEU A 24 -16.87 2.13 -6.27
N GLU A 25 -17.93 2.11 -7.10
CA GLU A 25 -19.32 1.94 -6.66
C GLU A 25 -19.50 0.64 -5.85
N LYS A 26 -18.91 -0.48 -6.32
CA LYS A 26 -18.98 -1.76 -5.61
C LYS A 26 -18.23 -1.71 -4.27
N LEU A 27 -17.05 -1.10 -4.21
CA LEU A 27 -16.29 -0.95 -2.97
C LEU A 27 -17.08 -0.13 -1.93
N ALA A 28 -17.67 0.98 -2.34
CA ALA A 28 -18.53 1.80 -1.48
C ALA A 28 -19.74 1.01 -0.97
N ALA A 29 -20.41 0.23 -1.85
CA ALA A 29 -21.54 -0.62 -1.47
C ALA A 29 -21.18 -1.73 -0.47
N MET A 30 -19.95 -2.26 -0.51
CA MET A 30 -19.43 -3.23 0.46
C MET A 30 -19.08 -2.58 1.81
N GLY A 31 -18.96 -1.24 1.87
CA GLY A 31 -18.64 -0.48 3.08
C GLY A 31 -17.16 -0.14 3.23
N TYR A 32 -16.35 -0.28 2.20
CA TYR A 32 -15.00 0.30 2.18
C TYR A 32 -15.08 1.83 2.15
N THR A 33 -14.10 2.49 2.73
CA THR A 33 -14.03 3.95 2.86
C THR A 33 -13.04 4.60 1.92
N GLY A 34 -12.26 3.81 1.17
CA GLY A 34 -11.27 4.35 0.24
C GLY A 34 -10.68 3.32 -0.72
N ALA A 35 -9.84 3.83 -1.58
CA ALA A 35 -9.04 3.02 -2.49
C ALA A 35 -7.62 3.59 -2.59
N GLU A 36 -6.68 2.69 -2.83
CA GLU A 36 -5.30 3.02 -3.18
C GLU A 36 -5.03 2.59 -4.61
N LEU A 37 -4.50 3.48 -5.42
CA LEU A 37 -4.25 3.21 -6.83
C LEU A 37 -2.95 2.42 -7.04
N CYS A 38 -2.87 1.75 -8.19
CA CYS A 38 -1.74 0.94 -8.62
C CYS A 38 -1.35 1.30 -10.06
N CYS A 39 -1.05 2.58 -10.28
CA CYS A 39 -0.60 3.11 -11.56
C CYS A 39 0.93 3.17 -11.59
N PHE A 40 1.58 2.01 -11.62
CA PHE A 40 3.04 1.85 -11.45
C PHE A 40 3.87 2.74 -12.38
N GLY A 41 3.41 2.93 -13.62
CA GLY A 41 4.09 3.74 -14.64
C GLY A 41 3.60 5.18 -14.73
N GLY A 42 2.54 5.55 -14.00
CA GLY A 42 1.88 6.85 -14.07
C GLY A 42 0.38 6.75 -14.38
N PHE A 43 -0.32 7.89 -14.38
CA PHE A 43 -1.79 7.95 -14.41
C PHE A 43 -2.43 7.84 -15.79
N GLU A 44 -1.67 7.83 -16.87
CA GLU A 44 -2.20 7.75 -18.25
C GLU A 44 -3.10 6.53 -18.47
N SER A 45 -2.82 5.43 -17.77
CA SER A 45 -3.60 4.21 -17.83
C SER A 45 -5.02 4.35 -17.29
N LEU A 46 -5.28 5.29 -16.39
CA LEU A 46 -6.62 5.55 -15.83
C LEU A 46 -7.56 6.19 -16.84
N LYS A 47 -7.04 6.91 -17.84
CA LYS A 47 -7.81 7.70 -18.82
C LYS A 47 -8.82 8.63 -18.14
N MET A 48 -8.43 9.20 -17.01
CA MET A 48 -9.25 10.04 -16.16
C MET A 48 -8.38 11.15 -15.56
N THR A 49 -8.88 12.36 -15.53
CA THR A 49 -8.21 13.48 -14.86
C THR A 49 -8.30 13.34 -13.35
N ALA A 50 -7.40 13.98 -12.61
CA ALA A 50 -7.43 14.00 -11.14
C ALA A 50 -8.76 14.55 -10.60
N LYS A 51 -9.28 15.60 -11.25
CA LYS A 51 -10.57 16.21 -10.87
C LYS A 51 -11.77 15.26 -11.09
N GLU A 52 -11.78 14.52 -12.19
CA GLU A 52 -12.83 13.51 -12.45
C GLU A 52 -12.77 12.39 -11.42
N LEU A 53 -11.55 11.84 -11.14
CA LEU A 53 -11.37 10.83 -10.11
C LEU A 53 -11.86 11.31 -8.76
N LYS A 54 -11.44 12.52 -8.35
CA LYS A 54 -11.90 13.13 -7.10
C LYS A 54 -13.42 13.26 -7.04
N GLY A 55 -14.06 13.73 -8.12
CA GLY A 55 -15.51 13.86 -8.20
C GLY A 55 -16.23 12.53 -7.96
N TYR A 56 -15.81 11.46 -8.64
CA TYR A 56 -16.40 10.14 -8.44
C TYR A 56 -16.19 9.61 -7.01
N MET A 57 -15.00 9.79 -6.45
CA MET A 57 -14.72 9.33 -5.08
C MET A 57 -15.51 10.13 -4.04
N ASP A 58 -15.60 11.44 -4.18
CA ASP A 58 -16.41 12.31 -3.30
C ASP A 58 -17.90 11.92 -3.34
N ASP A 59 -18.47 11.70 -4.54
CA ASP A 59 -19.86 11.30 -4.72
C ASP A 59 -20.18 9.94 -4.07
N LEU A 60 -19.21 9.05 -3.99
CA LEU A 60 -19.31 7.73 -3.36
C LEU A 60 -18.93 7.71 -1.87
N GLY A 61 -18.44 8.83 -1.33
CA GLY A 61 -17.92 8.90 0.03
C GLY A 61 -16.63 8.13 0.24
N LEU A 62 -15.86 7.90 -0.83
CA LEU A 62 -14.57 7.22 -0.79
C LEU A 62 -13.41 8.23 -0.71
N GLN A 63 -12.32 7.84 -0.06
CA GLN A 63 -11.07 8.60 -0.04
C GLN A 63 -10.04 7.95 -0.95
N LEU A 64 -9.27 8.79 -1.67
CA LEU A 64 -8.05 8.32 -2.31
C LEU A 64 -6.93 8.28 -1.25
N VAL A 65 -6.38 7.11 -0.97
CA VAL A 65 -5.21 6.96 -0.09
C VAL A 65 -3.97 7.53 -0.77
N GLY A 66 -3.65 7.03 -1.95
CA GLY A 66 -2.48 7.40 -2.71
C GLY A 66 -2.34 6.56 -3.97
N ASN A 67 -1.11 6.51 -4.50
CA ASN A 67 -0.81 5.66 -5.65
C ASN A 67 0.53 4.95 -5.49
N HIS A 68 0.57 3.67 -5.87
CA HIS A 68 1.80 2.90 -6.02
C HIS A 68 2.50 3.22 -7.33
N PHE A 69 3.78 3.55 -7.21
CA PHE A 69 4.73 3.64 -8.29
C PHE A 69 5.81 2.58 -8.16
N THR A 70 6.34 2.15 -9.28
CA THR A 70 7.54 1.30 -9.32
C THR A 70 8.62 2.04 -10.08
N ARG A 71 9.80 2.18 -9.48
CA ARG A 71 10.92 2.91 -10.07
C ARG A 71 11.21 2.47 -11.50
N GLU A 72 11.17 1.18 -11.73
CA GLU A 72 11.52 0.54 -13.01
C GLU A 72 10.46 0.76 -14.10
N MET A 73 9.22 1.06 -13.71
CA MET A 73 8.11 1.27 -14.65
C MET A 73 7.71 2.73 -14.80
N PHE A 74 8.05 3.57 -13.83
CA PHE A 74 7.62 4.96 -13.83
C PHE A 74 8.23 5.73 -15.03
N GLN A 75 7.36 6.42 -15.75
CA GLN A 75 7.73 7.28 -16.88
C GLN A 75 7.05 8.65 -16.71
N GLY A 76 7.80 9.71 -16.91
CA GLY A 76 7.26 11.06 -16.82
C GLY A 76 7.85 11.89 -15.67
N SER A 77 7.12 12.92 -15.26
CA SER A 77 7.53 13.86 -14.20
C SER A 77 6.92 13.46 -12.87
N HIS A 78 7.75 13.32 -11.84
CA HIS A 78 7.31 13.11 -10.47
C HIS A 78 6.49 14.29 -9.95
N GLU A 79 6.84 15.52 -10.35
CA GLU A 79 6.08 16.72 -10.00
C GLU A 79 4.63 16.64 -10.50
N GLN A 80 4.44 16.22 -11.76
CA GLN A 80 3.11 16.06 -12.35
C GLN A 80 2.35 14.90 -11.69
N ALA A 81 3.02 13.79 -11.42
CA ALA A 81 2.41 12.63 -10.77
C ALA A 81 1.95 12.96 -9.33
N PHE A 82 2.79 13.66 -8.57
CA PHE A 82 2.43 14.03 -7.20
C PHE A 82 1.36 15.14 -7.17
N ALA A 83 1.38 16.07 -8.12
CA ALA A 83 0.29 17.04 -8.30
C ALA A 83 -1.04 16.36 -8.63
N TYR A 84 -1.04 15.31 -9.47
CA TYR A 84 -2.22 14.52 -9.75
C TYR A 84 -2.81 13.89 -8.46
N ILE A 85 -1.97 13.25 -7.63
CA ILE A 85 -2.40 12.66 -6.36
C ILE A 85 -3.04 13.73 -5.47
N ALA A 86 -2.36 14.87 -5.31
CA ALA A 86 -2.84 15.97 -4.46
C ALA A 86 -4.18 16.54 -4.96
N GLU A 87 -4.32 16.77 -6.26
CA GLU A 87 -5.57 17.25 -6.88
C GLU A 87 -6.70 16.24 -6.75
N ALA A 88 -6.41 14.94 -6.85
CA ALA A 88 -7.36 13.87 -6.64
C ALA A 88 -7.72 13.65 -5.15
N GLY A 89 -7.10 14.38 -4.22
CA GLY A 89 -7.35 14.30 -2.78
C GLY A 89 -6.57 13.22 -2.04
N GLY A 90 -5.61 12.58 -2.71
CA GLY A 90 -4.72 11.58 -2.11
C GLY A 90 -3.63 12.21 -1.24
N LYS A 91 -3.06 11.42 -0.34
CA LYS A 91 -2.06 11.85 0.65
C LYS A 91 -0.67 11.29 0.39
N TYR A 92 -0.59 10.14 -0.29
CA TYR A 92 0.63 9.34 -0.35
C TYR A 92 1.06 9.03 -1.78
N ALA A 93 2.37 9.15 -2.03
CA ALA A 93 3.05 8.53 -3.15
C ALA A 93 3.85 7.33 -2.63
N ILE A 94 3.44 6.13 -2.97
CA ILE A 94 4.00 4.90 -2.44
C ILE A 94 4.96 4.32 -3.47
N TYR A 95 6.18 3.99 -3.04
CA TYR A 95 7.19 3.38 -3.89
C TYR A 95 7.61 2.02 -3.38
N ASN A 96 7.61 1.05 -4.28
CA ASN A 96 8.43 -0.14 -4.18
C ASN A 96 9.58 -0.05 -5.19
N ILE A 97 10.72 -0.62 -4.88
CA ILE A 97 11.88 -0.68 -5.77
C ILE A 97 12.25 -2.15 -5.91
N TRP A 98 12.12 -2.66 -7.13
CA TRP A 98 12.39 -4.06 -7.43
C TRP A 98 13.88 -4.41 -7.30
N GLY A 99 14.14 -5.70 -7.18
CA GLY A 99 15.46 -6.26 -7.08
C GLY A 99 15.84 -6.69 -5.66
N SER A 100 16.98 -7.36 -5.57
CA SER A 100 17.51 -7.86 -4.31
C SER A 100 18.34 -6.80 -3.58
N TYR A 101 18.58 -7.07 -2.31
CA TYR A 101 19.52 -6.33 -1.47
C TYR A 101 20.66 -7.28 -1.11
N ASN A 102 21.73 -7.26 -1.90
CA ASN A 102 22.87 -8.16 -1.69
C ASN A 102 23.99 -7.49 -0.89
N THR A 103 24.07 -6.17 -0.94
CA THR A 103 25.14 -5.37 -0.32
C THR A 103 24.57 -4.11 0.33
N PRO A 104 25.30 -3.50 1.30
CA PRO A 104 24.93 -2.18 1.82
C PRO A 104 24.85 -1.09 0.74
N ALA A 105 25.58 -1.23 -0.36
CA ALA A 105 25.53 -0.30 -1.48
C ALA A 105 24.16 -0.34 -2.21
N ASP A 106 23.53 -1.52 -2.30
CA ASP A 106 22.18 -1.64 -2.87
C ASP A 106 21.13 -0.89 -2.02
N VAL A 107 21.29 -0.95 -0.69
CA VAL A 107 20.44 -0.20 0.25
C VAL A 107 20.63 1.30 0.06
N ALA A 108 21.88 1.76 -0.01
CA ALA A 108 22.22 3.17 -0.15
C ALA A 108 21.72 3.74 -1.49
N GLU A 109 21.87 3.02 -2.60
CA GLU A 109 21.42 3.42 -3.95
C GLU A 109 19.89 3.62 -4.00
N LYS A 110 19.14 2.66 -3.43
CA LYS A 110 17.68 2.75 -3.40
C LYS A 110 17.19 3.86 -2.48
N ALA A 111 17.84 4.04 -1.33
CA ALA A 111 17.53 5.15 -0.42
C ALA A 111 17.84 6.50 -1.03
N GLU A 112 18.97 6.65 -1.75
CA GLU A 112 19.33 7.91 -2.45
C GLU A 112 18.25 8.30 -3.46
N TYR A 113 17.74 7.33 -4.24
CA TYR A 113 16.65 7.58 -5.18
C TYR A 113 15.39 8.12 -4.47
N LEU A 114 14.96 7.47 -3.38
CA LEU A 114 13.78 7.90 -2.63
C LEU A 114 13.98 9.25 -1.92
N ASN A 115 15.15 9.46 -1.32
CA ASN A 115 15.50 10.71 -0.65
C ASN A 115 15.48 11.88 -1.65
N GLY A 116 15.89 11.64 -2.90
CA GLY A 116 15.77 12.62 -3.99
C GLY A 116 14.32 13.02 -4.31
N LEU A 117 13.36 12.15 -4.09
CA LEU A 117 11.94 12.40 -4.33
C LEU A 117 11.23 13.09 -3.15
N ALA A 118 11.74 12.97 -1.93
CA ALA A 118 11.07 13.48 -0.72
C ALA A 118 10.76 14.98 -0.80
N ALA A 119 11.71 15.79 -1.29
CA ALA A 119 11.51 17.22 -1.45
C ALA A 119 10.48 17.58 -2.54
N ILE A 120 10.38 16.76 -3.59
CA ILE A 120 9.38 16.94 -4.67
C ILE A 120 7.99 16.61 -4.12
N ALA A 121 7.85 15.51 -3.40
CA ALA A 121 6.60 15.10 -2.76
C ALA A 121 6.11 16.17 -1.76
N ALA A 122 6.99 16.66 -0.90
CA ALA A 122 6.68 17.70 0.07
C ALA A 122 6.17 19.00 -0.57
N LYS A 123 6.73 19.43 -1.72
CA LYS A 123 6.24 20.60 -2.46
C LYS A 123 4.80 20.43 -2.98
N ALA A 124 4.42 19.21 -3.30
CA ALA A 124 3.05 18.88 -3.71
C ALA A 124 2.11 18.65 -2.52
N GLY A 125 2.59 18.72 -1.28
CA GLY A 125 1.83 18.38 -0.08
C GLY A 125 1.60 16.87 0.09
N ILE A 126 2.40 16.05 -0.57
CA ILE A 126 2.34 14.59 -0.56
C ILE A 126 3.41 14.02 0.35
N THR A 127 3.08 12.99 1.11
CA THR A 127 4.07 12.20 1.86
C THR A 127 4.52 11.02 1.02
N LEU A 128 5.84 10.84 0.92
CA LEU A 128 6.43 9.68 0.26
C LEU A 128 6.43 8.49 1.22
N LEU A 129 6.00 7.32 0.74
CA LEU A 129 6.07 6.06 1.49
C LEU A 129 6.93 5.04 0.76
N TYR A 130 7.62 4.22 1.52
CA TYR A 130 8.28 3.01 1.03
C TYR A 130 7.40 1.79 1.35
N HIS A 131 7.09 0.98 0.34
CA HIS A 131 6.35 -0.26 0.49
C HIS A 131 7.30 -1.46 0.41
N ASN A 132 7.23 -2.35 1.40
CA ASN A 132 8.06 -3.54 1.48
C ASN A 132 7.47 -4.75 0.76
N HIS A 133 8.39 -5.62 0.34
CA HIS A 133 8.12 -7.01 -0.04
C HIS A 133 8.96 -7.96 0.83
N ALA A 134 9.17 -9.19 0.37
CA ALA A 134 9.94 -10.21 1.10
C ALA A 134 11.45 -9.88 1.21
N ALA A 135 12.01 -9.20 0.21
CA ALA A 135 13.43 -8.90 0.13
C ALA A 135 13.93 -8.01 1.27
N GLU A 136 13.07 -7.16 1.82
CA GLU A 136 13.40 -6.25 2.91
C GLU A 136 13.48 -6.94 4.28
N PHE A 137 12.93 -8.16 4.39
CA PHE A 137 12.96 -8.95 5.63
C PHE A 137 14.05 -10.01 5.66
N VAL A 138 14.97 -10.00 4.70
CA VAL A 138 16.21 -10.81 4.80
C VAL A 138 17.24 -10.10 5.68
N GLN A 139 18.10 -10.91 6.29
CA GLN A 139 19.20 -10.39 7.09
C GLN A 139 20.42 -10.06 6.23
N MET A 140 20.99 -8.89 6.47
CA MET A 140 22.28 -8.44 5.93
C MET A 140 23.17 -8.06 7.11
N ASP A 141 24.28 -8.78 7.31
CA ASP A 141 25.22 -8.58 8.44
C ASP A 141 24.50 -8.48 9.80
N GLY A 142 23.60 -9.39 10.09
CA GLY A 142 22.89 -9.49 11.37
C GLY A 142 21.77 -8.47 11.60
N LYS A 143 21.35 -7.71 10.57
CA LYS A 143 20.25 -6.73 10.64
C LYS A 143 19.31 -6.90 9.45
N LEU A 144 18.02 -6.72 9.66
CA LEU A 144 17.06 -6.72 8.54
C LEU A 144 17.34 -5.58 7.57
N VAL A 145 17.18 -5.84 6.28
CA VAL A 145 17.35 -4.81 5.24
C VAL A 145 16.43 -3.63 5.47
N ILE A 146 15.18 -3.86 5.87
CA ILE A 146 14.22 -2.79 6.14
C ILE A 146 14.68 -1.89 7.30
N ASP A 147 15.34 -2.43 8.32
CA ASP A 147 15.94 -1.64 9.41
C ASP A 147 17.14 -0.80 8.92
N ARG A 148 17.87 -1.28 7.92
CA ARG A 148 18.94 -0.52 7.27
C ARG A 148 18.38 0.61 6.40
N LEU A 149 17.28 0.34 5.69
CA LEU A 149 16.57 1.38 4.94
C LEU A 149 16.06 2.48 5.89
N ASP A 150 15.48 2.10 7.04
CA ASP A 150 15.00 3.05 8.04
C ASP A 150 16.10 4.02 8.55
N GLU A 151 17.34 3.55 8.62
CA GLU A 151 18.47 4.36 9.05
C GLU A 151 18.96 5.39 8.02
N VAL A 152 18.76 5.12 6.73
CA VAL A 152 19.32 5.93 5.62
C VAL A 152 18.28 6.68 4.81
N LEU A 153 16.99 6.34 4.96
CA LEU A 153 15.90 7.09 4.35
C LEU A 153 15.68 8.42 5.09
N ASP A 154 15.38 9.46 4.33
CA ASP A 154 14.95 10.75 4.86
C ASP A 154 13.83 10.54 5.91
N PRO A 155 13.90 11.18 7.10
CA PRO A 155 12.92 10.99 8.17
C PRO A 155 11.49 11.40 7.78
N THR A 156 11.29 12.17 6.71
CA THR A 156 9.97 12.51 6.17
C THR A 156 9.34 11.40 5.36
N ILE A 157 10.12 10.39 4.92
CA ILE A 157 9.61 9.22 4.20
C ILE A 157 9.03 8.25 5.22
N GLY A 158 7.76 7.91 5.08
CA GLY A 158 7.10 6.90 5.90
C GLY A 158 7.20 5.50 5.29
N PHE A 159 6.61 4.52 5.99
CA PHE A 159 6.43 3.17 5.50
C PHE A 159 4.95 2.86 5.25
N GLU A 160 4.71 2.18 4.15
CA GLU A 160 3.54 1.35 3.97
C GLU A 160 3.97 -0.09 4.24
N HIS A 161 3.43 -0.68 5.31
CA HIS A 161 3.88 -2.00 5.76
C HIS A 161 2.96 -3.10 5.29
N ASP A 162 3.46 -4.01 4.44
CA ASP A 162 2.76 -5.25 4.06
C ASP A 162 3.09 -6.36 5.06
N VAL A 163 2.07 -6.79 5.81
CA VAL A 163 2.21 -7.80 6.87
C VAL A 163 2.41 -9.22 6.34
N PHE A 164 1.93 -9.51 5.13
CA PHE A 164 2.09 -10.81 4.48
C PHE A 164 3.56 -11.15 4.26
N PHE A 165 4.29 -10.26 3.60
CA PHE A 165 5.70 -10.51 3.28
C PHE A 165 6.57 -10.57 4.52
N ALA A 166 6.31 -9.72 5.52
CA ALA A 166 7.00 -9.78 6.80
C ALA A 166 6.77 -11.12 7.49
N ARG A 167 5.52 -11.57 7.57
CA ARG A 167 5.14 -12.85 8.17
C ARG A 167 5.71 -14.05 7.41
N GLN A 168 5.68 -14.00 6.06
CA GLN A 168 6.23 -15.04 5.19
C GLN A 168 7.74 -15.26 5.42
N GLN A 169 8.48 -14.18 5.75
CA GLN A 169 9.90 -14.22 6.12
C GLN A 169 10.15 -14.54 7.60
N GLY A 170 9.11 -14.94 8.34
CA GLY A 170 9.22 -15.33 9.75
C GLY A 170 9.33 -14.18 10.74
N CYS A 171 9.13 -12.92 10.31
CA CYS A 171 9.12 -11.79 11.22
C CYS A 171 7.88 -11.78 12.10
N ASN A 172 8.04 -11.33 13.34
CA ASN A 172 6.92 -10.98 14.20
C ASN A 172 6.37 -9.62 13.77
N VAL A 173 5.32 -9.63 12.96
CA VAL A 173 4.73 -8.42 12.36
C VAL A 173 4.24 -7.43 13.41
N TYR A 174 3.76 -7.92 14.55
CA TYR A 174 3.22 -7.06 15.61
C TYR A 174 4.34 -6.31 16.34
N GLU A 175 5.46 -6.98 16.64
CA GLU A 175 6.64 -6.34 17.23
C GLU A 175 7.26 -5.34 16.27
N TYR A 176 7.32 -5.69 14.98
CA TYR A 176 7.84 -4.81 13.96
C TYR A 176 7.01 -3.53 13.84
N LEU A 177 5.69 -3.65 13.76
CA LEU A 177 4.78 -2.50 13.69
C LEU A 177 4.91 -1.58 14.92
N ARG A 178 5.00 -2.17 16.13
CA ARG A 178 5.22 -1.38 17.35
C ARG A 178 6.57 -0.68 17.40
N LYS A 179 7.63 -1.33 16.88
CA LYS A 179 8.98 -0.75 16.83
C LYS A 179 9.05 0.47 15.91
N HIS A 180 8.32 0.45 14.80
CA HIS A 180 8.33 1.47 13.75
C HIS A 180 7.03 2.29 13.70
N ASP A 181 6.26 2.34 14.78
CA ASP A 181 4.89 2.85 14.85
C ASP A 181 4.71 4.24 14.23
N ARG A 182 5.69 5.15 14.44
CA ARG A 182 5.63 6.53 13.94
C ARG A 182 6.02 6.67 12.46
N ARG A 183 6.80 5.72 11.94
CA ARG A 183 7.18 5.67 10.51
C ARG A 183 6.11 4.99 9.67
N VAL A 184 5.39 4.01 10.21
CA VAL A 184 4.30 3.32 9.52
C VAL A 184 3.09 4.25 9.40
N LYS A 185 2.75 4.62 8.17
CA LYS A 185 1.62 5.50 7.84
C LYS A 185 0.42 4.74 7.33
N THR A 186 0.66 3.67 6.59
CA THR A 186 -0.37 2.78 6.06
C THR A 186 0.04 1.33 6.26
N VAL A 187 -0.93 0.42 6.29
CA VAL A 187 -0.69 -1.01 6.45
C VAL A 187 -1.48 -1.79 5.41
N HIS A 188 -0.79 -2.60 4.63
CA HIS A 188 -1.45 -3.59 3.78
C HIS A 188 -1.90 -4.78 4.63
N LEU A 189 -3.22 -4.93 4.74
CA LEU A 189 -3.87 -6.10 5.32
C LEU A 189 -3.93 -7.18 4.23
N LYS A 190 -2.90 -8.00 4.20
CA LYS A 190 -2.75 -9.12 3.28
C LYS A 190 -2.53 -10.39 4.08
N GLN A 191 -3.36 -11.40 3.87
CA GLN A 191 -3.42 -12.55 4.73
C GLN A 191 -2.61 -13.73 4.21
N LEU A 192 -2.00 -14.47 5.12
CA LEU A 192 -1.17 -15.65 4.88
C LEU A 192 -1.83 -16.89 5.50
N SER A 193 -1.95 -17.97 4.74
CA SER A 193 -2.35 -19.29 5.25
C SER A 193 -1.19 -20.02 5.95
N GLU A 194 -1.47 -21.14 6.61
CA GLU A 194 -0.43 -22.01 7.16
C GLU A 194 0.53 -22.55 6.10
N ASP A 195 0.03 -22.75 4.87
CA ASP A 195 0.81 -23.25 3.75
C ASP A 195 1.59 -22.14 2.99
N GLY A 196 1.49 -20.89 3.44
CA GLY A 196 2.22 -19.77 2.83
C GLY A 196 1.51 -19.08 1.68
N GLU A 197 0.24 -19.40 1.44
CA GLU A 197 -0.56 -18.84 0.34
C GLU A 197 -1.29 -17.57 0.79
N ASN A 198 -1.58 -16.67 -0.18
CA ASN A 198 -2.43 -15.52 0.08
C ASN A 198 -3.92 -15.96 0.06
N VAL A 199 -4.65 -15.65 1.12
CA VAL A 199 -6.04 -16.05 1.34
C VAL A 199 -6.90 -14.87 1.79
N ASP A 200 -8.23 -15.09 1.93
CA ASP A 200 -9.13 -14.09 2.49
C ASP A 200 -8.77 -13.76 3.94
N LEU A 201 -9.04 -12.53 4.39
CA LEU A 201 -8.61 -12.05 5.72
C LEU A 201 -9.00 -12.96 6.90
N PRO A 202 -10.22 -13.56 6.95
CA PRO A 202 -10.59 -14.43 8.06
C PRO A 202 -9.95 -15.81 8.01
N ASP A 203 -9.32 -16.22 6.91
CA ASP A 203 -8.92 -17.61 6.67
C ASP A 203 -7.43 -17.89 6.93
N GLY A 204 -6.69 -16.95 7.46
CA GLY A 204 -5.24 -17.12 7.63
C GLY A 204 -4.74 -16.98 9.06
N VAL A 205 -3.42 -16.90 9.19
CA VAL A 205 -2.70 -17.01 10.48
C VAL A 205 -2.30 -15.67 11.09
N ILE A 206 -2.52 -14.55 10.39
CA ILE A 206 -2.21 -13.22 10.90
C ILE A 206 -3.45 -12.67 11.60
N ASP A 207 -3.34 -12.35 12.89
CA ASP A 207 -4.41 -11.65 13.63
C ASP A 207 -4.49 -10.19 13.17
N MET A 208 -5.45 -9.88 12.29
CA MET A 208 -5.61 -8.53 11.74
C MET A 208 -6.05 -7.52 12.79
N ALA A 209 -6.77 -7.93 13.82
CA ALA A 209 -7.11 -7.06 14.94
C ALA A 209 -5.84 -6.67 15.73
N GLU A 210 -4.90 -7.59 15.93
CA GLU A 210 -3.61 -7.29 16.55
C GLU A 210 -2.71 -6.43 15.64
N VAL A 211 -2.74 -6.65 14.32
CA VAL A 211 -2.07 -5.76 13.34
C VAL A 211 -2.52 -4.32 13.54
N ILE A 212 -3.84 -4.10 13.56
CA ILE A 212 -4.44 -2.78 13.73
C ILE A 212 -4.05 -2.15 15.08
N ARG A 213 -4.06 -2.93 16.17
CA ARG A 213 -3.63 -2.46 17.49
C ARG A 213 -2.15 -2.12 17.55
N SER A 214 -1.33 -2.82 16.77
CA SER A 214 0.14 -2.66 16.75
C SER A 214 0.62 -1.47 15.92
N ALA A 215 -0.25 -0.89 15.07
CA ALA A 215 0.05 0.28 14.24
C ALA A 215 -0.88 1.46 14.55
N PRO A 216 -0.91 1.99 15.80
CA PRO A 216 -1.91 2.97 16.23
C PRO A 216 -1.82 4.33 15.52
N TYR A 217 -0.71 4.63 14.88
CA TYR A 217 -0.49 5.88 14.13
C TYR A 217 -0.68 5.71 12.62
N ALA A 218 -0.98 4.51 12.15
CA ALA A 218 -1.37 4.32 10.76
C ALA A 218 -2.73 5.01 10.51
N THR A 219 -2.81 5.74 9.40
CA THR A 219 -4.02 6.47 9.01
C THR A 219 -4.97 5.64 8.19
N ASP A 220 -4.42 4.66 7.45
CA ASP A 220 -5.18 3.82 6.53
C ASP A 220 -4.75 2.36 6.64
N TYR A 221 -5.74 1.46 6.62
CA TYR A 221 -5.56 0.02 6.56
C TYR A 221 -6.14 -0.48 5.25
N ILE A 222 -5.31 -1.09 4.41
CA ILE A 222 -5.59 -1.31 3.00
C ILE A 222 -5.60 -2.80 2.70
N VAL A 223 -6.73 -3.33 2.28
CA VAL A 223 -6.84 -4.73 1.86
C VAL A 223 -6.10 -4.92 0.55
N GLU A 224 -5.12 -5.82 0.55
CA GLU A 224 -4.51 -6.31 -0.67
C GLU A 224 -4.61 -7.84 -0.76
N GLN A 225 -5.07 -8.32 -1.90
CA GLN A 225 -5.19 -9.75 -2.17
C GLN A 225 -4.85 -10.06 -3.64
N SER A 226 -4.15 -11.15 -3.87
CA SER A 226 -3.70 -11.58 -5.20
C SER A 226 -4.16 -12.99 -5.59
N SER A 227 -4.81 -13.71 -4.68
CA SER A 227 -5.39 -15.03 -4.90
C SER A 227 -6.81 -15.07 -4.35
N PHE A 228 -7.75 -15.62 -5.11
CA PHE A 228 -9.17 -15.57 -4.83
C PHE A 228 -9.79 -16.97 -4.94
N PRO A 229 -10.31 -17.53 -3.83
CA PRO A 229 -10.89 -18.89 -3.84
C PRO A 229 -12.09 -19.04 -4.79
N VAL A 230 -12.91 -18.01 -4.93
CA VAL A 230 -14.11 -17.99 -5.77
C VAL A 230 -14.02 -16.87 -6.82
N SER A 231 -14.01 -15.62 -6.37
CA SER A 231 -13.91 -14.43 -7.22
C SER A 231 -13.40 -13.23 -6.43
N ILE A 232 -12.93 -12.20 -7.13
CA ILE A 232 -12.48 -10.94 -6.52
C ILE A 232 -13.61 -10.33 -5.66
N LEU A 233 -14.83 -10.24 -6.18
CA LEU A 233 -15.95 -9.62 -5.46
C LEU A 233 -16.32 -10.43 -4.21
N ASN A 234 -16.36 -11.76 -4.30
CA ASN A 234 -16.67 -12.61 -3.15
C ASN A 234 -15.63 -12.44 -2.03
N SER A 235 -14.35 -12.42 -2.37
CA SER A 235 -13.27 -12.20 -1.40
C SER A 235 -13.35 -10.79 -0.79
N LEU A 236 -13.61 -9.76 -1.58
CA LEU A 236 -13.77 -8.39 -1.08
C LEU A 236 -14.96 -8.25 -0.13
N GLU A 237 -16.11 -8.86 -0.44
CA GLU A 237 -17.28 -8.88 0.45
C GLU A 237 -16.95 -9.60 1.77
N LYS A 238 -16.35 -10.77 1.71
CA LYS A 238 -15.93 -11.54 2.88
C LYS A 238 -14.93 -10.80 3.77
N ASN A 239 -13.95 -10.14 3.14
CA ASN A 239 -12.98 -9.32 3.85
C ASN A 239 -13.64 -8.10 4.51
N ALA A 240 -14.56 -7.41 3.81
CA ALA A 240 -15.32 -6.29 4.37
C ALA A 240 -16.15 -6.72 5.59
N ASP A 241 -16.85 -7.87 5.51
CA ASP A 241 -17.65 -8.38 6.61
C ASP A 241 -16.80 -8.79 7.82
N TYR A 242 -15.61 -9.35 7.60
CA TYR A 242 -14.65 -9.62 8.67
C TYR A 242 -14.18 -8.32 9.34
N LEU A 243 -13.79 -7.31 8.56
CA LEU A 243 -13.27 -6.05 9.08
C LEU A 243 -14.30 -5.26 9.90
N LYS A 244 -15.61 -5.41 9.63
CA LYS A 244 -16.68 -4.82 10.44
C LYS A 244 -16.77 -5.40 11.86
N GLN A 245 -16.12 -6.55 12.11
CA GLN A 245 -16.20 -7.27 13.38
C GLN A 245 -15.00 -7.03 14.29
N ILE A 246 -13.93 -6.36 13.82
CA ILE A 246 -12.66 -6.17 14.54
C ILE A 246 -12.32 -4.70 14.81
#